data_fbc5cc94473a61abcb0917b412e7a0b0
#
_entry.id   fbc5cc94473a61abcb0917b412e7a0b0
#
_cell.length_a   1.000
_cell.length_b   1.000
_cell.length_c   1.000
_cell.angle_alpha   90.00
_cell.angle_beta   90.00
_cell.angle_gamma   90.00
#
_symmetry.space_group_name_H-M   'P 1'
#
loop_
_entity.id
_entity.type
_entity.pdbx_description
1 polymer ?
#
loop_
_entity_poly.entity_id
_entity_poly.type
_entity_poly.pdbx_seq_one_letter_code
_entity_poly.pdbx_strand_id
1 'polypeptide(L)'
;MKKEVKSIFLYPPEQNWPDTMCKPNGSLAYPYLAGAVLRYGSEAAIYDACVGNDSDDLWDIFDNPKELESGMLKTGVSDERILKVVEDYDIVGLTSIFSHQETMVLSTASLIKSHFPEKIIVSGGVNARNRTKKFFDAGISIICASESERTIIEIVRVLENKSLDFSEIPNIYIRKEGKEIFTGNKPIIRKGKVANDIIWDLDELPLPAWDLLPNKRYWEVGRPHGGHFQEGEVLRYAS
;
A
#
# COMPACT_ATOMS: atom_id res chain seq x y z
N MET A 1 -12.13 -26.28 2.94
CA MET A 1 -10.93 -25.64 3.47
C MET A 1 -10.91 -24.19 2.98
N LYS A 2 -10.67 -23.24 3.86
CA LYS A 2 -10.45 -21.84 3.50
C LYS A 2 -9.17 -21.73 2.65
N LYS A 3 -9.14 -20.75 1.74
CA LYS A 3 -7.92 -20.40 1.01
C LYS A 3 -7.00 -19.63 1.98
N GLU A 4 -5.72 -19.94 2.00
CA GLU A 4 -4.72 -19.08 2.61
C GLU A 4 -4.58 -17.82 1.73
N VAL A 5 -4.63 -16.64 2.35
CA VAL A 5 -4.54 -15.35 1.65
C VAL A 5 -3.34 -14.60 2.15
N LYS A 6 -2.50 -14.12 1.24
CA LYS A 6 -1.28 -13.37 1.53
C LYS A 6 -1.41 -11.94 1.03
N SER A 7 -1.00 -11.00 1.85
CA SER A 7 -1.09 -9.57 1.55
C SER A 7 0.29 -8.92 1.54
N ILE A 8 0.55 -8.05 0.57
CA ILE A 8 1.73 -7.18 0.57
C ILE A 8 1.30 -5.72 0.46
N PHE A 9 1.88 -4.86 1.29
CA PHE A 9 1.72 -3.42 1.23
C PHE A 9 2.96 -2.83 0.57
N LEU A 10 2.79 -2.30 -0.63
CA LEU A 10 3.87 -1.87 -1.50
C LEU A 10 3.89 -0.34 -1.61
N TYR A 11 5.00 0.28 -1.18
CA TYR A 11 5.32 1.65 -1.57
C TYR A 11 5.89 1.62 -2.99
N PRO A 12 5.24 2.27 -3.95
CA PRO A 12 5.74 2.32 -5.32
C PRO A 12 7.03 3.14 -5.41
N PRO A 13 7.78 3.08 -6.51
CA PRO A 13 8.86 4.02 -6.78
C PRO A 13 8.37 5.46 -6.67
N GLU A 14 9.27 6.40 -6.38
CA GLU A 14 8.99 7.82 -6.44
C GLU A 14 9.42 8.43 -7.77
N GLN A 15 8.74 9.52 -8.17
CA GLN A 15 9.21 10.38 -9.25
C GLN A 15 9.46 11.79 -8.74
N ASN A 16 10.60 12.35 -9.12
CA ASN A 16 11.04 13.66 -8.67
C ASN A 16 11.65 14.44 -9.84
N TRP A 17 11.64 15.77 -9.74
CA TRP A 17 12.41 16.59 -10.65
C TRP A 17 13.91 16.33 -10.46
N PRO A 18 14.76 16.53 -11.51
CA PRO A 18 16.18 16.21 -11.42
C PRO A 18 16.95 16.93 -10.31
N ASP A 19 16.46 18.07 -9.87
CA ASP A 19 17.01 18.89 -8.79
C ASP A 19 16.43 18.55 -7.40
N THR A 20 15.52 17.56 -7.33
CA THR A 20 14.84 17.16 -6.11
C THR A 20 15.26 15.74 -5.73
N MET A 21 15.64 15.56 -4.46
CA MET A 21 16.05 14.24 -3.96
C MET A 21 14.84 13.40 -3.55
N CYS A 22 14.84 12.12 -3.90
CA CYS A 22 13.97 11.13 -3.33
C CYS A 22 14.19 11.04 -1.81
N LYS A 23 13.11 11.00 -1.04
CA LYS A 23 13.12 10.92 0.43
C LYS A 23 12.20 9.78 0.88
N PRO A 24 12.63 8.52 0.71
CA PRO A 24 11.82 7.38 1.10
C PRO A 24 11.60 7.39 2.61
N ASN A 25 10.34 7.35 2.99
CA ASN A 25 9.94 7.12 4.37
C ASN A 25 8.65 6.29 4.35
N GLY A 26 8.65 5.20 5.06
CA GLY A 26 7.44 4.39 5.18
C GLY A 26 6.28 5.20 5.75
N SER A 27 5.12 5.20 5.11
CA SER A 27 3.91 5.78 5.70
C SER A 27 3.41 4.90 6.86
N LEU A 28 2.84 5.52 7.88
CA LEU A 28 2.29 4.81 9.05
C LEU A 28 1.17 3.81 8.70
N ALA A 29 0.45 4.05 7.60
CA ALA A 29 -0.68 3.22 7.22
C ALA A 29 -0.31 1.74 7.04
N TYR A 30 0.82 1.44 6.40
CA TYR A 30 1.18 0.05 6.11
C TYR A 30 1.53 -0.79 7.33
N PRO A 31 2.30 -0.30 8.32
CA PRO A 31 2.50 -1.03 9.56
C PRO A 31 1.20 -1.35 10.30
N TYR A 32 0.23 -0.41 10.33
CA TYR A 32 -1.07 -0.67 10.95
C TYR A 32 -1.90 -1.69 10.18
N LEU A 33 -1.96 -1.58 8.85
CA LEU A 33 -2.68 -2.54 8.01
C LEU A 33 -2.05 -3.93 8.08
N ALA A 34 -0.72 -4.03 8.01
CA ALA A 34 -0.01 -5.30 8.17
C ALA A 34 -0.24 -5.89 9.56
N GLY A 35 -0.14 -5.09 10.62
CA GLY A 35 -0.47 -5.50 11.98
C GLY A 35 -1.89 -6.04 12.12
N ALA A 36 -2.87 -5.41 11.47
CA ALA A 36 -4.24 -5.88 11.46
C ALA A 36 -4.40 -7.24 10.77
N VAL A 37 -3.74 -7.45 9.62
CA VAL A 37 -3.75 -8.72 8.88
C VAL A 37 -3.07 -9.82 9.68
N LEU A 38 -1.88 -9.55 10.26
CA LEU A 38 -1.15 -10.51 11.10
C LEU A 38 -1.95 -10.91 12.35
N ARG A 39 -2.55 -9.95 13.06
CA ARG A 39 -3.40 -10.23 14.23
C ARG A 39 -4.64 -11.05 13.86
N TYR A 40 -5.15 -10.88 12.66
CA TYR A 40 -6.24 -11.72 12.13
C TYR A 40 -5.81 -13.17 11.89
N GLY A 41 -4.51 -13.42 11.73
CA GLY A 41 -3.92 -14.74 11.48
C GLY A 41 -3.66 -15.03 10.01
N SER A 42 -3.55 -14.00 9.17
CA SER A 42 -3.17 -14.10 7.76
C SER A 42 -1.76 -13.53 7.55
N GLU A 43 -1.11 -13.88 6.43
CA GLU A 43 0.23 -13.43 6.12
C GLU A 43 0.23 -12.01 5.58
N ALA A 44 1.16 -11.19 6.07
CA ALA A 44 1.37 -9.82 5.59
C ALA A 44 2.86 -9.49 5.42
N ALA A 45 3.17 -8.69 4.41
CA ALA A 45 4.50 -8.13 4.18
C ALA A 45 4.40 -6.64 3.82
N ILE A 46 5.50 -5.93 4.01
CA ILE A 46 5.68 -4.56 3.53
C ILE A 46 6.92 -4.53 2.65
N TYR A 47 6.83 -3.87 1.51
CA TYR A 47 7.97 -3.63 0.63
C TYR A 47 7.98 -2.19 0.17
N ASP A 48 9.11 -1.51 0.30
CA ASP A 48 9.31 -0.16 -0.24
C ASP A 48 10.21 -0.22 -1.47
N ALA A 49 9.63 0.04 -2.63
CA ALA A 49 10.35 -0.01 -3.89
C ALA A 49 11.44 1.08 -4.01
N CYS A 50 11.38 2.14 -3.19
CA CYS A 50 12.40 3.19 -3.20
C CYS A 50 13.70 2.78 -2.51
N VAL A 51 13.65 1.78 -1.62
CA VAL A 51 14.83 1.32 -0.88
C VAL A 51 15.11 -0.17 -1.04
N GLY A 52 14.12 -0.94 -1.53
CA GLY A 52 14.25 -2.39 -1.66
C GLY A 52 14.37 -3.13 -0.33
N ASN A 53 14.88 -4.35 -0.37
CA ASN A 53 15.19 -5.18 0.79
C ASN A 53 16.64 -5.69 0.73
N ASP A 54 17.05 -6.56 1.65
CA ASP A 54 18.44 -7.04 1.78
C ASP A 54 18.99 -7.75 0.52
N SER A 55 18.13 -8.14 -0.42
CA SER A 55 18.56 -8.71 -1.70
C SER A 55 18.74 -7.68 -2.82
N ASP A 56 18.43 -6.40 -2.54
CA ASP A 56 18.54 -5.31 -3.49
C ASP A 56 19.76 -4.43 -3.17
N ASP A 57 20.47 -3.93 -4.18
CA ASP A 57 21.53 -2.95 -3.99
C ASP A 57 20.89 -1.57 -3.77
N LEU A 58 21.03 -1.06 -2.53
CA LEU A 58 20.45 0.23 -2.15
C LEU A 58 21.01 1.38 -2.97
N TRP A 59 22.32 1.37 -3.21
CA TRP A 59 22.98 2.48 -3.89
C TRP A 59 22.69 2.49 -5.39
N ASP A 60 22.53 1.30 -6.01
CA ASP A 60 22.08 1.21 -7.39
C ASP A 60 20.69 1.85 -7.59
N ILE A 61 19.80 1.68 -6.62
CA ILE A 61 18.47 2.31 -6.64
C ILE A 61 18.54 3.85 -6.67
N PHE A 62 19.51 4.44 -5.97
CA PHE A 62 19.66 5.89 -5.84
C PHE A 62 20.59 6.51 -6.88
N ASP A 63 21.64 5.80 -7.27
CA ASP A 63 22.68 6.32 -8.18
C ASP A 63 22.26 6.23 -9.64
N ASN A 64 21.31 5.34 -9.97
CA ASN A 64 20.82 5.10 -11.32
C ASN A 64 19.31 5.39 -11.49
N PRO A 65 18.82 6.59 -11.15
CA PRO A 65 17.42 6.93 -11.36
C PRO A 65 17.09 6.93 -12.85
N LYS A 66 15.97 6.35 -13.22
CA LYS A 66 15.52 6.26 -14.61
C LYS A 66 14.80 7.54 -15.02
N GLU A 67 15.26 8.17 -16.10
CA GLU A 67 14.53 9.30 -16.69
C GLU A 67 13.23 8.83 -17.34
N LEU A 68 12.14 9.53 -17.03
CA LEU A 68 10.82 9.32 -17.60
C LEU A 68 10.59 10.24 -18.79
N GLU A 69 9.65 9.91 -19.67
CA GLU A 69 9.25 10.75 -20.81
C GLU A 69 8.84 12.19 -20.39
N SER A 70 8.40 12.36 -19.15
CA SER A 70 8.08 13.66 -18.58
C SER A 70 9.30 14.52 -18.23
N GLY A 71 10.53 13.99 -18.34
CA GLY A 71 11.74 14.61 -17.84
C GLY A 71 11.95 14.50 -16.32
N MET A 72 11.06 13.80 -15.63
CA MET A 72 11.24 13.47 -14.20
C MET A 72 12.10 12.23 -14.04
N LEU A 73 12.74 12.09 -12.88
CA LEU A 73 13.53 10.92 -12.52
C LEU A 73 12.71 9.97 -11.66
N LYS A 74 12.63 8.70 -12.06
CA LYS A 74 12.05 7.61 -11.26
C LYS A 74 13.16 7.01 -10.40
N THR A 75 13.02 7.08 -9.10
CA THR A 75 13.87 6.40 -8.10
C THR A 75 13.14 5.20 -7.54
N GLY A 76 13.77 4.04 -7.56
CA GLY A 76 13.20 2.80 -7.08
C GLY A 76 13.68 1.59 -7.87
N VAL A 77 13.37 0.42 -7.37
CA VAL A 77 13.70 -0.86 -8.03
C VAL A 77 13.04 -0.98 -9.40
N SER A 78 13.54 -1.90 -10.22
CA SER A 78 13.02 -2.14 -11.56
C SER A 78 11.58 -2.70 -11.53
N ASP A 79 10.89 -2.61 -12.67
CA ASP A 79 9.54 -3.14 -12.84
C ASP A 79 9.53 -4.67 -12.69
N GLU A 80 10.56 -5.38 -13.20
CA GLU A 80 10.74 -6.83 -13.04
C GLU A 80 10.89 -7.20 -11.56
N ARG A 81 11.59 -6.35 -10.78
CA ARG A 81 11.76 -6.58 -9.36
C ARG A 81 10.44 -6.41 -8.60
N ILE A 82 9.63 -5.41 -8.96
CA ILE A 82 8.29 -5.23 -8.39
C ILE A 82 7.44 -6.47 -8.67
N LEU A 83 7.42 -6.95 -9.91
CA LEU A 83 6.65 -8.14 -10.30
C LEU A 83 7.09 -9.37 -9.49
N LYS A 84 8.41 -9.57 -9.33
CA LYS A 84 8.95 -10.68 -8.54
C LYS A 84 8.56 -10.60 -7.07
N VAL A 85 8.53 -9.41 -6.49
CA VAL A 85 8.17 -9.20 -5.08
C VAL A 85 6.70 -9.49 -4.83
N VAL A 86 5.82 -9.13 -5.76
CA VAL A 86 4.37 -9.34 -5.56
C VAL A 86 3.87 -10.71 -5.99
N GLU A 87 4.71 -11.53 -6.63
CA GLU A 87 4.31 -12.80 -7.27
C GLU A 87 3.50 -13.73 -6.35
N ASP A 88 3.95 -13.89 -5.11
CA ASP A 88 3.37 -14.84 -4.15
C ASP A 88 2.18 -14.30 -3.33
N TYR A 89 1.74 -13.06 -3.59
CA TYR A 89 0.68 -12.41 -2.82
C TYR A 89 -0.63 -12.32 -3.58
N ASP A 90 -1.75 -12.50 -2.88
CA ASP A 90 -3.11 -12.37 -3.45
C ASP A 90 -3.59 -10.93 -3.44
N ILE A 91 -3.21 -10.17 -2.42
CA ILE A 91 -3.58 -8.76 -2.21
C ILE A 91 -2.33 -7.90 -2.31
N VAL A 92 -2.42 -6.83 -3.11
CA VAL A 92 -1.40 -5.78 -3.16
C VAL A 92 -2.02 -4.45 -2.73
N GLY A 93 -1.57 -3.92 -1.60
CA GLY A 93 -2.00 -2.60 -1.09
C GLY A 93 -1.11 -1.48 -1.63
N LEU A 94 -1.72 -0.48 -2.26
CA LEU A 94 -1.04 0.71 -2.79
C LEU A 94 -1.69 1.97 -2.20
N THR A 95 -0.93 2.83 -1.53
CA THR A 95 -1.46 4.08 -0.98
C THR A 95 -1.20 5.27 -1.89
N SER A 96 -2.17 6.18 -1.97
CA SER A 96 -2.02 7.47 -2.64
C SER A 96 -2.69 8.56 -1.80
N ILE A 97 -1.90 9.20 -0.97
CA ILE A 97 -2.37 10.32 -0.12
C ILE A 97 -2.28 11.62 -0.90
N PHE A 98 -1.16 11.85 -1.57
CA PHE A 98 -0.85 13.07 -2.29
C PHE A 98 -0.90 12.88 -3.81
N SER A 99 -1.27 13.95 -4.52
CA SER A 99 -1.39 13.93 -5.99
C SER A 99 -0.07 13.64 -6.71
N HIS A 100 1.09 14.00 -6.15
CA HIS A 100 2.40 13.71 -6.76
C HIS A 100 2.71 12.21 -6.79
N GLN A 101 2.11 11.41 -5.89
CA GLN A 101 2.26 9.95 -5.86
C GLN A 101 1.44 9.24 -6.95
N GLU A 102 0.41 9.92 -7.50
CA GLU A 102 -0.60 9.31 -8.38
C GLU A 102 0.04 8.56 -9.54
N THR A 103 0.94 9.19 -10.29
CA THR A 103 1.53 8.59 -11.49
C THR A 103 2.23 7.27 -11.19
N MET A 104 3.03 7.23 -10.13
CA MET A 104 3.77 6.01 -9.77
C MET A 104 2.83 4.91 -9.21
N VAL A 105 1.82 5.29 -8.44
CA VAL A 105 0.80 4.34 -7.97
C VAL A 105 0.04 3.73 -9.15
N LEU A 106 -0.43 4.54 -10.09
CA LEU A 106 -1.21 4.08 -11.23
C LEU A 106 -0.37 3.22 -12.19
N SER A 107 0.87 3.62 -12.48
CA SER A 107 1.78 2.84 -13.33
C SER A 107 2.12 1.50 -12.69
N THR A 108 2.39 1.48 -11.38
CA THR A 108 2.65 0.23 -10.63
C THR A 108 1.43 -0.68 -10.60
N ALA A 109 0.22 -0.13 -10.39
CA ALA A 109 -1.01 -0.91 -10.45
C ALA A 109 -1.24 -1.52 -11.83
N SER A 110 -1.07 -0.74 -12.91
CA SER A 110 -1.20 -1.21 -14.30
C SER A 110 -0.16 -2.28 -14.63
N LEU A 111 1.09 -2.10 -14.20
CA LEU A 111 2.14 -3.09 -14.36
C LEU A 111 1.77 -4.42 -13.72
N ILE A 112 1.37 -4.40 -12.45
CA ILE A 112 0.98 -5.60 -11.70
C ILE A 112 -0.23 -6.27 -12.36
N LYS A 113 -1.25 -5.49 -12.71
CA LYS A 113 -2.50 -6.02 -13.26
C LYS A 113 -2.34 -6.63 -14.66
N SER A 114 -1.41 -6.10 -15.46
CA SER A 114 -1.12 -6.65 -16.79
C SER A 114 -0.42 -8.02 -16.74
N HIS A 115 0.34 -8.30 -15.68
CA HIS A 115 1.06 -9.58 -15.50
C HIS A 115 0.28 -10.57 -14.62
N PHE A 116 -0.46 -10.06 -13.66
CA PHE A 116 -1.22 -10.85 -12.67
C PHE A 116 -2.68 -10.34 -12.60
N PRO A 117 -3.51 -10.64 -13.61
CA PRO A 117 -4.88 -10.13 -13.68
C PRO A 117 -5.77 -10.58 -12.52
N GLU A 118 -5.45 -11.70 -11.87
CA GLU A 118 -6.20 -12.27 -10.75
C GLU A 118 -5.93 -11.56 -9.41
N LYS A 119 -4.80 -10.85 -9.26
CA LYS A 119 -4.46 -10.19 -7.99
C LYS A 119 -5.45 -9.09 -7.65
N ILE A 120 -5.79 -8.99 -6.39
CA ILE A 120 -6.64 -7.92 -5.87
C ILE A 120 -5.75 -6.75 -5.46
N ILE A 121 -5.83 -5.65 -6.22
CA ILE A 121 -5.12 -4.42 -5.89
C ILE A 121 -6.06 -3.52 -5.10
N VAL A 122 -5.66 -3.20 -3.87
CA VAL A 122 -6.39 -2.33 -2.94
C VAL A 122 -5.66 -1.00 -2.84
N SER A 123 -6.37 0.10 -3.01
CA SER A 123 -5.79 1.43 -2.80
C SER A 123 -6.55 2.19 -1.72
N GLY A 124 -5.84 3.10 -1.06
CA GLY A 124 -6.40 4.02 -0.08
C GLY A 124 -5.72 5.39 -0.15
N GLY A 125 -6.15 6.28 0.72
CA GLY A 125 -5.69 7.65 0.80
C GLY A 125 -6.59 8.65 0.08
N VAL A 126 -6.43 9.92 0.43
CA VAL A 126 -7.34 11.00 -0.02
C VAL A 126 -7.33 11.16 -1.54
N ASN A 127 -6.16 11.01 -2.18
CA ASN A 127 -6.06 11.14 -3.62
C ASN A 127 -6.82 10.00 -4.34
N ALA A 128 -6.62 8.75 -3.91
CA ALA A 128 -7.32 7.60 -4.50
C ALA A 128 -8.84 7.74 -4.39
N ARG A 129 -9.33 8.14 -3.21
CA ARG A 129 -10.76 8.35 -2.95
C ARG A 129 -11.39 9.43 -3.81
N ASN A 130 -10.64 10.48 -4.13
CA ASN A 130 -11.15 11.61 -4.92
C ASN A 130 -11.02 11.40 -6.44
N ARG A 131 -10.31 10.35 -6.89
CA ARG A 131 -10.00 10.09 -8.29
C ARG A 131 -10.30 8.66 -8.71
N THR A 132 -11.34 8.06 -8.12
CA THR A 132 -11.72 6.66 -8.25
C THR A 132 -11.65 6.13 -9.69
N LYS A 133 -12.19 6.90 -10.66
CA LYS A 133 -12.18 6.49 -12.07
C LYS A 133 -10.77 6.18 -12.58
N LYS A 134 -9.79 7.07 -12.35
CA LYS A 134 -8.41 6.86 -12.81
C LYS A 134 -7.78 5.64 -12.18
N PHE A 135 -8.05 5.43 -10.87
CA PHE A 135 -7.52 4.31 -10.12
C PHE A 135 -8.09 2.98 -10.64
N PHE A 136 -9.40 2.91 -10.87
CA PHE A 136 -10.01 1.74 -11.51
C PHE A 136 -9.52 1.49 -12.93
N ASP A 137 -9.34 2.55 -13.72
CA ASP A 137 -8.83 2.44 -15.09
C ASP A 137 -7.38 1.89 -15.12
N ALA A 138 -6.60 2.10 -14.06
CA ALA A 138 -5.28 1.53 -13.88
C ALA A 138 -5.28 0.09 -13.33
N GLY A 139 -6.46 -0.52 -13.11
CA GLY A 139 -6.59 -1.91 -12.67
C GLY A 139 -6.70 -2.10 -11.16
N ILE A 140 -6.84 -1.02 -10.37
CA ILE A 140 -7.13 -1.14 -8.95
C ILE A 140 -8.53 -1.76 -8.78
N SER A 141 -8.65 -2.73 -7.89
CA SER A 141 -9.86 -3.53 -7.70
C SER A 141 -10.79 -2.92 -6.65
N ILE A 142 -10.21 -2.34 -5.60
CA ILE A 142 -10.93 -1.79 -4.44
C ILE A 142 -10.26 -0.48 -4.02
N ILE A 143 -11.06 0.54 -3.71
CA ILE A 143 -10.57 1.79 -3.13
C ILE A 143 -11.24 1.98 -1.77
N CYS A 144 -10.43 2.05 -0.71
CA CYS A 144 -10.88 2.31 0.64
C CYS A 144 -11.22 3.80 0.81
N ALA A 145 -12.40 4.09 1.36
CA ALA A 145 -12.89 5.46 1.51
C ALA A 145 -12.59 6.07 2.88
N SER A 146 -12.22 5.26 3.86
CA SER A 146 -11.93 5.68 5.24
C SER A 146 -10.75 4.90 5.83
N GLU A 147 -10.67 4.79 7.15
CA GLU A 147 -9.71 3.95 7.85
C GLU A 147 -9.87 2.49 7.42
N SER A 148 -8.75 1.80 7.18
CA SER A 148 -8.79 0.57 6.42
C SER A 148 -8.34 -0.67 7.20
N GLU A 149 -7.99 -0.54 8.49
CA GLU A 149 -7.50 -1.63 9.34
C GLU A 149 -8.56 -2.74 9.52
N ARG A 150 -9.84 -2.35 9.63
CA ARG A 150 -10.94 -3.32 9.65
C ARG A 150 -11.33 -3.76 8.24
N THR A 151 -11.31 -2.85 7.29
CA THR A 151 -11.68 -3.10 5.90
C THR A 151 -10.78 -4.13 5.25
N ILE A 152 -9.46 -4.05 5.46
CA ILE A 152 -8.52 -5.04 4.90
C ILE A 152 -8.79 -6.46 5.41
N ILE A 153 -9.19 -6.61 6.68
CA ILE A 153 -9.56 -7.91 7.24
C ILE A 153 -10.82 -8.47 6.54
N GLU A 154 -11.80 -7.63 6.23
CA GLU A 154 -13.00 -8.06 5.50
C GLU A 154 -12.67 -8.49 4.07
N ILE A 155 -11.75 -7.78 3.39
CA ILE A 155 -11.26 -8.16 2.07
C ILE A 155 -10.58 -9.54 2.12
N VAL A 156 -9.68 -9.76 3.10
CA VAL A 156 -9.03 -11.06 3.33
C VAL A 156 -10.09 -12.16 3.53
N ARG A 157 -11.11 -11.92 4.36
CA ARG A 157 -12.19 -12.91 4.63
C ARG A 157 -12.98 -13.27 3.38
N VAL A 158 -13.27 -12.32 2.52
CA VAL A 158 -13.97 -12.58 1.25
C VAL A 158 -13.15 -13.52 0.39
N LEU A 159 -11.84 -13.26 0.25
CA LEU A 159 -10.94 -14.11 -0.54
C LEU A 159 -10.71 -15.48 0.08
N GLU A 160 -10.59 -15.59 1.41
CA GLU A 160 -10.51 -16.88 2.13
C GLU A 160 -11.71 -17.78 1.83
N ASN A 161 -12.90 -17.18 1.67
CA ASN A 161 -14.13 -17.89 1.30
C ASN A 161 -14.25 -18.11 -0.22
N LYS A 162 -13.18 -17.85 -0.98
CA LYS A 162 -13.14 -18.00 -2.44
C LYS A 162 -14.20 -17.17 -3.17
N SER A 163 -14.59 -16.04 -2.58
CA SER A 163 -15.50 -15.07 -3.18
C SER A 163 -14.70 -13.90 -3.77
N LEU A 164 -15.30 -13.23 -4.75
CA LEU A 164 -14.85 -11.96 -5.30
C LEU A 164 -15.94 -10.88 -5.17
N ASP A 165 -16.99 -11.14 -4.38
CA ASP A 165 -18.03 -10.17 -4.11
C ASP A 165 -17.72 -9.37 -2.85
N PHE A 166 -17.28 -8.15 -3.03
CA PHE A 166 -16.93 -7.19 -1.98
C PHE A 166 -18.06 -6.22 -1.66
N SER A 167 -19.25 -6.39 -2.24
CA SER A 167 -20.37 -5.43 -2.14
C SER A 167 -20.89 -5.21 -0.71
N GLU A 168 -20.69 -6.19 0.16
CA GLU A 168 -21.11 -6.11 1.57
C GLU A 168 -20.06 -5.46 2.50
N ILE A 169 -18.84 -5.20 2.00
CA ILE A 169 -17.83 -4.49 2.77
C ILE A 169 -18.18 -3.00 2.78
N PRO A 170 -18.29 -2.35 3.95
CA PRO A 170 -18.63 -0.93 4.02
C PRO A 170 -17.45 -0.04 3.62
N ASN A 171 -17.77 1.19 3.25
CA ASN A 171 -16.81 2.28 3.01
C ASN A 171 -15.72 1.96 1.98
N ILE A 172 -16.08 1.24 0.93
CA ILE A 172 -15.22 1.02 -0.22
C ILE A 172 -15.90 1.45 -1.52
N TYR A 173 -15.09 1.80 -2.50
CA TYR A 173 -15.51 1.87 -3.89
C TYR A 173 -15.07 0.60 -4.59
N ILE A 174 -15.94 0.04 -5.40
CA ILE A 174 -15.72 -1.09 -6.30
C ILE A 174 -16.24 -0.76 -7.68
N ARG A 175 -15.76 -1.47 -8.72
CA ARG A 175 -16.34 -1.39 -10.06
C ARG A 175 -17.04 -2.70 -10.39
N LYS A 176 -18.34 -2.65 -10.68
CA LYS A 176 -19.15 -3.79 -11.07
C LYS A 176 -19.87 -3.45 -12.37
N GLU A 177 -19.74 -4.29 -13.39
CA GLU A 177 -20.35 -4.09 -14.71
C GLU A 177 -20.03 -2.70 -15.33
N GLY A 178 -18.76 -2.25 -15.15
CA GLY A 178 -18.30 -0.95 -15.63
C GLY A 178 -18.75 0.27 -14.81
N LYS A 179 -19.61 0.09 -13.81
CA LYS A 179 -20.10 1.17 -12.94
C LYS A 179 -19.32 1.22 -11.63
N GLU A 180 -19.01 2.42 -11.19
CA GLU A 180 -18.42 2.67 -9.88
C GLU A 180 -19.51 2.67 -8.81
N ILE A 181 -19.33 1.88 -7.77
CA ILE A 181 -20.28 1.70 -6.69
C ILE A 181 -19.56 2.05 -5.37
N PHE A 182 -20.12 2.98 -4.62
CA PHE A 182 -19.77 3.19 -3.23
C PHE A 182 -20.68 2.33 -2.36
N THR A 183 -20.12 1.46 -1.54
CA THR A 183 -20.89 0.50 -0.72
C THR A 183 -21.60 1.13 0.48
N GLY A 184 -21.30 2.41 0.77
CA GLY A 184 -21.95 3.19 1.83
C GLY A 184 -21.35 2.97 3.23
N ASN A 185 -21.76 3.82 4.14
CA ASN A 185 -21.35 3.80 5.55
C ASN A 185 -22.22 2.81 6.31
N LYS A 186 -21.95 1.52 6.16
CA LYS A 186 -22.64 0.48 6.90
C LYS A 186 -21.78 0.05 8.09
N PRO A 187 -22.38 -0.25 9.25
CA PRO A 187 -21.60 -0.83 10.34
C PRO A 187 -21.14 -2.24 10.00
N ILE A 188 -19.94 -2.58 10.41
CA ILE A 188 -19.44 -3.96 10.34
C ILE A 188 -20.04 -4.73 11.52
N ILE A 189 -20.86 -5.74 11.24
CA ILE A 189 -21.48 -6.56 12.29
C ILE A 189 -20.73 -7.89 12.37
N ARG A 190 -20.12 -8.16 13.54
CA ARG A 190 -19.40 -9.42 13.82
C ARG A 190 -19.82 -9.99 15.17
N LYS A 191 -20.27 -11.25 15.19
CA LYS A 191 -20.70 -11.97 16.40
C LYS A 191 -21.65 -11.13 17.27
N GLY A 192 -22.60 -10.42 16.63
CA GLY A 192 -23.58 -9.56 17.32
C GLY A 192 -23.03 -8.22 17.83
N LYS A 193 -21.74 -7.92 17.63
CA LYS A 193 -21.18 -6.61 17.93
C LYS A 193 -21.16 -5.74 16.66
N VAL A 194 -21.57 -4.50 16.82
CA VAL A 194 -21.51 -3.46 15.77
C VAL A 194 -20.19 -2.74 15.91
N ALA A 195 -19.39 -2.73 14.86
CA ALA A 195 -18.18 -1.93 14.78
C ALA A 195 -18.29 -0.97 13.61
N ASN A 196 -18.00 0.29 13.85
CA ASN A 196 -17.81 1.25 12.75
C ASN A 196 -16.43 1.04 12.13
N ASP A 197 -16.25 1.47 10.89
CA ASP A 197 -14.94 1.53 10.23
C ASP A 197 -14.02 2.56 10.91
N ILE A 198 -14.59 3.66 11.44
CA ILE A 198 -13.85 4.62 12.27
C ILE A 198 -13.55 3.97 13.62
N ILE A 199 -12.28 3.94 13.97
CA ILE A 199 -11.81 3.36 15.24
C ILE A 199 -11.68 4.50 16.25
N TRP A 200 -12.63 4.54 17.18
CA TRP A 200 -12.66 5.55 18.25
C TRP A 200 -11.74 5.20 19.42
N ASP A 201 -11.56 3.92 19.66
CA ASP A 201 -10.66 3.39 20.70
C ASP A 201 -9.42 2.83 20.02
N LEU A 202 -8.31 3.55 20.13
CA LEU A 202 -7.03 3.15 19.50
C LEU A 202 -6.46 1.88 20.15
N ASP A 203 -6.85 1.54 21.38
CA ASP A 203 -6.41 0.31 22.04
C ASP A 203 -7.04 -0.95 21.41
N GLU A 204 -8.07 -0.80 20.59
CA GLU A 204 -8.62 -1.89 19.78
C GLU A 204 -7.72 -2.22 18.56
N LEU A 205 -6.85 -1.29 18.14
CA LEU A 205 -5.92 -1.52 17.05
C LEU A 205 -4.83 -2.52 17.47
N PRO A 206 -4.40 -3.38 16.57
CA PRO A 206 -3.16 -4.12 16.79
C PRO A 206 -1.97 -3.17 16.81
N LEU A 207 -0.91 -3.58 17.48
CA LEU A 207 0.37 -2.89 17.36
C LEU A 207 0.79 -2.87 15.88
N PRO A 208 1.30 -1.73 15.39
CA PRO A 208 1.82 -1.66 14.03
C PRO A 208 3.00 -2.61 13.84
N ALA A 209 3.08 -3.26 12.69
CA ALA A 209 4.16 -4.19 12.33
C ALA A 209 5.42 -3.42 11.88
N TRP A 210 6.05 -2.70 12.81
CA TRP A 210 7.24 -1.89 12.55
C TRP A 210 8.46 -2.69 12.08
N ASP A 211 8.53 -3.96 12.48
CA ASP A 211 9.55 -4.91 12.11
C ASP A 211 9.50 -5.32 10.64
N LEU A 212 8.38 -5.10 9.96
CA LEU A 212 8.25 -5.33 8.52
C LEU A 212 8.77 -4.16 7.68
N LEU A 213 9.00 -2.98 8.26
CA LEU A 213 9.57 -1.84 7.52
C LEU A 213 11.08 -2.02 7.32
N PRO A 214 11.64 -1.58 6.17
CA PRO A 214 13.07 -1.61 5.91
C PRO A 214 13.82 -0.48 6.65
N ASN A 215 13.65 -0.41 7.98
CA ASN A 215 14.13 0.68 8.82
C ASN A 215 15.65 0.94 8.67
N LYS A 216 16.46 -0.13 8.57
CA LYS A 216 17.93 0.00 8.38
C LYS A 216 18.24 0.77 7.09
N ARG A 217 17.50 0.49 6.00
CA ARG A 217 17.69 1.14 4.72
C ARG A 217 17.31 2.61 4.76
N TYR A 218 16.22 2.95 5.48
CA TYR A 218 15.88 4.36 5.69
C TYR A 218 16.99 5.11 6.44
N TRP A 219 17.62 4.47 7.41
CA TRP A 219 18.75 5.06 8.15
C TRP A 219 19.99 5.19 7.27
N GLU A 220 20.30 4.21 6.44
CA GLU A 220 21.42 4.25 5.50
C GLU A 220 21.25 5.36 4.46
N VAL A 221 20.04 5.54 3.93
CA VAL A 221 19.73 6.64 3.02
C VAL A 221 19.87 8.00 3.70
N GLY A 222 19.53 8.10 4.99
CA GLY A 222 19.73 9.30 5.79
C GLY A 222 18.97 10.54 5.29
N ARG A 223 17.86 10.36 4.58
CA ARG A 223 17.07 11.43 3.95
C ARG A 223 15.66 11.53 4.54
N PRO A 224 15.52 12.00 5.78
CA PRO A 224 14.23 12.06 6.43
C PRO A 224 13.30 13.09 5.78
N HIS A 225 12.02 12.81 5.82
CA HIS A 225 11.00 13.74 5.38
C HIS A 225 10.91 14.92 6.36
N GLY A 226 11.18 16.14 5.87
CA GLY A 226 10.97 17.38 6.64
C GLY A 226 12.02 17.77 7.67
N GLY A 227 13.16 17.07 7.74
CA GLY A 227 14.23 17.38 8.69
C GLY A 227 15.58 17.63 8.04
N HIS A 228 16.40 18.46 8.69
CA HIS A 228 17.84 18.47 8.48
C HIS A 228 18.45 17.57 9.55
N PHE A 229 19.09 16.49 9.13
CA PHE A 229 19.90 15.67 10.05
C PHE A 229 21.36 16.06 9.93
N GLN A 230 22.02 16.12 11.08
CA GLN A 230 23.48 16.18 11.13
C GLN A 230 24.02 14.76 10.93
N GLU A 231 25.21 14.66 10.35
CA GLU A 231 25.90 13.38 10.13
C GLU A 231 25.98 12.60 11.46
N GLY A 232 25.42 11.37 11.47
CA GLY A 232 25.36 10.52 12.66
C GLY A 232 24.03 10.53 13.44
N GLU A 233 23.04 11.33 13.08
CA GLU A 233 21.72 11.27 13.69
C GLU A 233 20.88 10.14 13.11
N VAL A 234 20.39 9.28 14.00
CA VAL A 234 19.49 8.17 13.65
C VAL A 234 18.05 8.67 13.64
N LEU A 235 17.31 8.40 12.56
CA LEU A 235 15.85 8.59 12.52
C LEU A 235 15.22 7.77 13.66
N ARG A 236 14.77 8.45 14.69
CA ARG A 236 13.85 7.88 15.67
C ARG A 236 12.44 8.21 15.19
N TYR A 237 11.71 7.22 14.73
CA TYR A 237 10.26 7.39 14.70
C TYR A 237 9.84 7.65 16.14
N ALA A 238 9.25 8.82 16.37
CA ALA A 238 8.66 9.11 17.66
C ALA A 238 7.61 8.04 17.95
N SER A 239 7.82 7.35 19.02
CA SER A 239 6.85 6.43 19.63
C SER A 239 5.64 7.19 20.13
#